data_3e77b86d594d511e08372c06e3c95e21
#
_entry.id   3e77b86d594d511e08372c06e3c95e21
#
_cell.length_a   1.000
_cell.length_b   1.000
_cell.length_c   1.000
_cell.angle_alpha   90.00
_cell.angle_beta   90.00
_cell.angle_gamma   90.00
#
_symmetry.space_group_name_H-M   'P 1'
#
loop_
_entity.id
_entity.type
_entity.pdbx_description
1 polymer ?
#
loop_
_entity_poly.entity_id
_entity_poly.type
_entity_poly.pdbx_seq_one_letter_code
_entity_poly.pdbx_strand_id
1 'polypeptide(L)'
;GTTLEETLRMNCYELESSGMVSHSVCAEVIRSKKKETAIITYPRTGCTIIVVCVPVFDDDGKLCMTVAFSQTENEINDIVKNLEKERRLAKSALTYMEANLVNNSSVVLESPIAKRAFEYAELVAPTTIPVMLQGETGTGKEVMAHFIHSKSNRCNESFIPVNCSAIPHELMEAEFFGYAKGSFTGANRDGRFGIFDMANHGTLFLDEVGELPLDLQPKLLRVLENGSFSRVGSTVQQSVDVRIITATNRNLKDMVEQGSFREDLYYRLNAMPIRIP
;
A
#
# COMPACT_ATOMS: atom_id res chain seq x y z
N GLY A 1 27.24 32.57 25.91
CA GLY A 1 26.97 31.58 24.87
C GLY A 1 27.62 31.98 23.59
N THR A 2 28.34 31.08 22.94
CA THR A 2 28.98 31.30 21.63
C THR A 2 27.90 31.60 20.60
N THR A 3 28.12 32.60 19.76
CA THR A 3 27.23 32.98 18.67
C THR A 3 27.35 31.97 17.52
N LEU A 4 26.38 31.96 16.59
CA LEU A 4 26.44 31.12 15.39
C LEU A 4 27.70 31.43 14.56
N GLU A 5 28.07 32.71 14.48
CA GLU A 5 29.29 33.13 13.75
C GLU A 5 30.57 32.62 14.39
N GLU A 6 30.67 32.56 15.70
CA GLU A 6 31.80 32.00 16.41
C GLU A 6 31.91 30.48 16.19
N THR A 7 30.76 29.78 16.22
CA THR A 7 30.68 28.34 15.97
C THR A 7 31.08 27.97 14.55
N LEU A 8 30.69 28.77 13.56
CA LEU A 8 31.04 28.55 12.13
C LEU A 8 32.56 28.76 11.85
N ARG A 9 33.28 29.44 12.74
CA ARG A 9 34.75 29.65 12.63
C ARG A 9 35.58 28.57 13.31
N MET A 10 34.94 27.71 14.15
CA MET A 10 35.62 26.64 14.86
C MET A 10 35.91 25.46 13.93
N ASN A 11 37.11 24.89 14.08
CA ASN A 11 37.43 23.63 13.42
C ASN A 11 36.81 22.43 14.19
N CYS A 12 36.82 21.25 13.57
CA CYS A 12 36.19 20.05 14.12
C CYS A 12 36.80 19.59 15.47
N TYR A 13 38.06 19.89 15.74
CA TYR A 13 38.71 19.58 17.02
C TYR A 13 38.32 20.59 18.11
N GLU A 14 38.16 21.85 17.75
CA GLU A 14 37.71 22.90 18.66
C GLU A 14 36.28 22.71 19.11
N LEU A 15 35.39 22.23 18.22
CA LEU A 15 34.03 21.90 18.55
C LEU A 15 33.92 20.79 19.62
N GLU A 16 34.76 19.78 19.51
CA GLU A 16 34.85 18.69 20.48
C GLU A 16 35.46 19.16 21.82
N SER A 17 36.57 19.87 21.77
CA SER A 17 37.25 20.35 22.96
C SER A 17 36.48 21.41 23.74
N SER A 18 35.59 22.18 23.08
CA SER A 18 34.70 23.13 23.68
C SER A 18 33.47 22.50 24.34
N GLY A 19 33.26 21.18 24.19
CA GLY A 19 32.09 20.45 24.68
C GLY A 19 30.79 20.79 23.95
N MET A 20 30.84 21.37 22.77
CA MET A 20 29.66 21.65 21.96
C MET A 20 29.08 20.38 21.35
N VAL A 21 29.92 19.43 21.00
CA VAL A 21 29.54 18.08 20.54
C VAL A 21 30.20 17.04 21.43
N SER A 22 29.57 15.91 21.62
CA SER A 22 30.11 14.81 22.42
C SER A 22 31.32 14.16 21.78
N HIS A 23 31.41 14.22 20.46
CA HIS A 23 32.43 13.57 19.65
C HIS A 23 32.47 14.17 18.24
N SER A 24 33.66 14.30 17.62
CA SER A 24 33.81 14.83 16.26
C SER A 24 34.12 13.72 15.24
N VAL A 25 33.08 13.24 14.52
CA VAL A 25 33.24 12.25 13.45
C VAL A 25 34.14 12.76 12.31
N CYS A 26 34.10 14.06 12.02
CA CYS A 26 34.98 14.65 11.01
C CYS A 26 36.47 14.54 11.40
N ALA A 27 36.80 14.71 12.68
CA ALA A 27 38.17 14.53 13.18
C ALA A 27 38.64 13.07 13.06
N GLU A 28 37.74 12.10 13.23
CA GLU A 28 38.08 10.69 13.01
C GLU A 28 38.31 10.38 11.54
N VAL A 29 37.46 10.88 10.63
CA VAL A 29 37.60 10.70 9.19
C VAL A 29 38.93 11.30 8.68
N ILE A 30 39.31 12.45 9.21
CA ILE A 30 40.61 13.06 8.86
C ILE A 30 41.82 12.15 9.23
N ARG A 31 41.69 11.45 10.38
CA ARG A 31 42.70 10.51 10.87
C ARG A 31 42.66 9.16 10.14
N SER A 32 41.50 8.56 10.03
CA SER A 32 41.32 7.23 9.48
C SER A 32 41.35 7.19 7.95
N LYS A 33 41.01 8.33 7.30
CA LYS A 33 40.80 8.47 5.85
C LYS A 33 39.75 7.52 5.32
N LYS A 34 38.81 7.09 6.17
CA LYS A 34 37.70 6.19 5.83
C LYS A 34 36.39 6.85 6.19
N LYS A 35 35.30 6.30 5.62
CA LYS A 35 33.93 6.65 6.01
C LYS A 35 33.72 6.23 7.46
N GLU A 36 33.21 7.15 8.27
CA GLU A 36 32.84 6.90 9.66
C GLU A 36 31.38 7.28 9.91
N THR A 37 30.77 6.61 10.87
CA THR A 37 29.39 6.86 11.29
C THR A 37 29.34 6.83 12.81
N ALA A 38 28.80 7.88 13.43
CA ALA A 38 28.60 7.90 14.86
C ALA A 38 27.34 8.63 15.26
N ILE A 39 26.90 8.35 16.49
CA ILE A 39 25.81 9.05 17.15
C ILE A 39 26.43 10.19 17.96
N ILE A 40 26.03 11.42 17.66
CA ILE A 40 26.49 12.63 18.35
C ILE A 40 25.35 13.19 19.18
N THR A 41 25.64 13.46 20.45
CA THR A 41 24.72 14.20 21.31
C THR A 41 25.24 15.60 21.53
N TYR A 42 24.39 16.60 21.37
CA TYR A 42 24.67 17.98 21.72
C TYR A 42 24.37 18.20 23.20
N PRO A 43 25.36 18.30 24.08
CA PRO A 43 25.15 18.32 25.54
C PRO A 43 24.26 19.47 26.01
N ARG A 44 24.27 20.61 25.30
CA ARG A 44 23.47 21.81 25.64
C ARG A 44 21.99 21.69 25.32
N THR A 45 21.63 20.96 24.29
CA THR A 45 20.25 20.83 23.82
C THR A 45 19.64 19.46 24.10
N GLY A 46 20.48 18.47 24.44
CA GLY A 46 20.10 17.06 24.55
C GLY A 46 19.74 16.42 23.22
N CYS A 47 19.91 17.12 22.10
CA CYS A 47 19.60 16.62 20.77
C CYS A 47 20.61 15.56 20.37
N THR A 48 20.12 14.42 19.91
CA THR A 48 20.92 13.32 19.39
C THR A 48 20.74 13.23 17.86
N ILE A 49 21.83 13.17 17.12
CA ILE A 49 21.85 13.01 15.68
C ILE A 49 22.75 11.86 15.28
N ILE A 50 22.45 11.22 14.18
CA ILE A 50 23.35 10.29 13.51
C ILE A 50 24.09 11.06 12.42
N VAL A 51 25.42 11.00 12.46
CA VAL A 51 26.29 11.66 11.48
C VAL A 51 27.05 10.61 10.71
N VAL A 52 26.98 10.71 9.40
CA VAL A 52 27.81 9.96 8.45
C VAL A 52 28.78 10.94 7.82
N CYS A 53 30.07 10.71 7.99
CA CYS A 53 31.10 11.55 7.43
C CYS A 53 31.98 10.75 6.44
N VAL A 54 32.20 11.31 5.27
CA VAL A 54 33.00 10.68 4.21
C VAL A 54 34.15 11.56 3.82
N PRO A 55 35.37 11.00 3.56
CA PRO A 55 36.51 11.74 3.04
C PRO A 55 36.32 11.96 1.52
N VAL A 56 36.77 13.11 1.06
CA VAL A 56 36.91 13.44 -0.36
C VAL A 56 38.35 13.67 -0.67
N PHE A 57 38.87 12.99 -1.68
CA PHE A 57 40.27 13.06 -2.10
C PHE A 57 40.36 13.82 -3.42
N ASP A 58 41.50 14.49 -3.64
CA ASP A 58 41.84 15.07 -4.94
C ASP A 58 42.40 14.00 -5.90
N ASP A 59 42.73 14.42 -7.11
CA ASP A 59 43.23 13.53 -8.17
C ASP A 59 44.59 12.90 -7.80
N ASP A 60 45.35 13.52 -6.88
CA ASP A 60 46.60 13.03 -6.35
C ASP A 60 46.47 12.11 -5.13
N GLY A 61 45.20 11.80 -4.73
CA GLY A 61 44.89 10.94 -3.60
C GLY A 61 45.10 11.59 -2.22
N LYS A 62 45.22 12.92 -2.16
CA LYS A 62 45.30 13.67 -0.91
C LYS A 62 43.95 14.08 -0.42
N LEU A 63 43.68 13.94 0.88
CA LEU A 63 42.43 14.36 1.50
C LEU A 63 42.23 15.87 1.34
N CYS A 64 41.21 16.27 0.61
CA CYS A 64 40.90 17.67 0.33
C CYS A 64 39.78 18.22 1.23
N MET A 65 38.77 17.42 1.53
CA MET A 65 37.69 17.80 2.44
C MET A 65 37.02 16.57 3.06
N THR A 66 36.15 16.80 4.05
CA THR A 66 35.24 15.83 4.59
C THR A 66 33.80 16.34 4.39
N VAL A 67 32.88 15.47 4.00
CA VAL A 67 31.45 15.79 3.86
C VAL A 67 30.67 15.02 4.93
N ALA A 68 29.98 15.75 5.78
CA ALA A 68 29.17 15.17 6.84
C ALA A 68 27.68 15.33 6.51
N PHE A 69 26.92 14.24 6.63
CA PHE A 69 25.47 14.19 6.55
C PHE A 69 24.95 13.89 7.94
N SER A 70 23.98 14.64 8.40
CA SER A 70 23.34 14.40 9.70
C SER A 70 21.84 14.24 9.56
N GLN A 71 21.29 13.33 10.37
CA GLN A 71 19.84 13.13 10.51
C GLN A 71 19.49 13.05 11.98
N THR A 72 18.36 13.62 12.34
CA THR A 72 17.83 13.52 13.71
C THR A 72 17.25 12.12 13.95
N GLU A 73 17.22 11.69 15.21
CA GLU A 73 16.60 10.43 15.61
C GLU A 73 15.13 10.34 15.15
N ASN A 74 14.41 11.46 15.19
CA ASN A 74 13.02 11.51 14.74
C ASN A 74 12.86 11.25 13.24
N GLU A 75 13.70 11.86 12.41
CA GLU A 75 13.68 11.64 10.95
C GLU A 75 13.99 10.18 10.60
N ILE A 76 14.95 9.56 11.30
CA ILE A 76 15.27 8.14 11.11
C ILE A 76 14.12 7.26 11.56
N ASN A 77 13.52 7.53 12.70
CA ASN A 77 12.38 6.78 13.20
C ASN A 77 11.17 6.85 12.25
N ASP A 78 10.95 7.99 11.61
CA ASP A 78 9.88 8.15 10.62
C ASP A 78 10.18 7.38 9.32
N ILE A 79 11.43 7.36 8.87
CA ILE A 79 11.86 6.52 7.72
C ILE A 79 11.69 5.04 8.06
N VAL A 80 12.14 4.59 9.23
CA VAL A 80 12.00 3.20 9.68
C VAL A 80 10.53 2.79 9.77
N LYS A 81 9.67 3.62 10.37
CA LYS A 81 8.22 3.36 10.44
C LYS A 81 7.59 3.23 9.05
N ASN A 82 7.97 4.07 8.11
CA ASN A 82 7.46 4.00 6.73
C ASN A 82 7.92 2.71 6.03
N LEU A 83 9.19 2.34 6.15
CA LEU A 83 9.73 1.08 5.60
C LEU A 83 9.08 -0.15 6.24
N GLU A 84 8.84 -0.15 7.55
CA GLU A 84 8.11 -1.24 8.21
C GLU A 84 6.66 -1.32 7.74
N LYS A 85 6.01 -0.18 7.50
CA LYS A 85 4.67 -0.11 6.94
C LYS A 85 4.62 -0.77 5.56
N GLU A 86 5.52 -0.39 4.65
CA GLU A 86 5.61 -0.97 3.30
C GLU A 86 5.92 -2.47 3.35
N ARG A 87 6.84 -2.89 4.21
CA ARG A 87 7.17 -4.31 4.40
C ARG A 87 5.99 -5.13 4.92
N ARG A 88 5.19 -4.59 5.84
CA ARG A 88 3.97 -5.26 6.36
C ARG A 88 2.93 -5.39 5.26
N LEU A 89 2.72 -4.34 4.45
CA LEU A 89 1.81 -4.37 3.30
C LEU A 89 2.24 -5.42 2.28
N ALA A 90 3.50 -5.42 1.88
CA ALA A 90 4.05 -6.38 0.94
C ALA A 90 3.90 -7.83 1.44
N LYS A 91 4.19 -8.08 2.73
CA LYS A 91 4.03 -9.40 3.33
C LYS A 91 2.57 -9.84 3.36
N SER A 92 1.64 -8.95 3.70
CA SER A 92 0.20 -9.26 3.70
C SER A 92 -0.30 -9.55 2.29
N ALA A 93 0.11 -8.76 1.29
CA ALA A 93 -0.23 -8.99 -0.10
C ALA A 93 0.29 -10.34 -0.61
N LEU A 94 1.55 -10.70 -0.28
CA LEU A 94 2.11 -12.01 -0.63
C LEU A 94 1.31 -13.15 0.00
N THR A 95 0.93 -13.05 1.27
CA THR A 95 0.14 -14.07 1.95
C THR A 95 -1.24 -14.25 1.28
N TYR A 96 -1.89 -13.14 0.87
CA TYR A 96 -3.14 -13.19 0.12
C TYR A 96 -2.96 -13.81 -1.27
N MET A 97 -1.88 -13.47 -1.97
CA MET A 97 -1.55 -14.03 -3.28
C MET A 97 -1.26 -15.53 -3.19
N GLU A 98 -0.47 -15.96 -2.21
CA GLU A 98 -0.13 -17.37 -2.00
C GLU A 98 -1.37 -18.21 -1.64
N ALA A 99 -2.27 -17.67 -0.83
CA ALA A 99 -3.52 -18.35 -0.45
C ALA A 99 -4.49 -18.51 -1.64
N ASN A 100 -4.36 -17.68 -2.68
CA ASN A 100 -5.24 -17.62 -3.84
C ASN A 100 -4.51 -17.91 -5.16
N LEU A 101 -3.37 -18.62 -5.14
CA LEU A 101 -2.69 -19.07 -6.36
C LEU A 101 -3.59 -20.00 -7.15
N VAL A 102 -4.31 -19.44 -8.08
CA VAL A 102 -5.00 -20.21 -9.12
C VAL A 102 -3.93 -20.72 -10.09
N ASN A 103 -3.84 -22.03 -10.21
CA ASN A 103 -3.01 -22.65 -11.23
C ASN A 103 -3.37 -22.04 -12.60
N ASN A 104 -2.38 -21.48 -13.29
CA ASN A 104 -2.46 -21.01 -14.67
C ASN A 104 -2.80 -22.18 -15.62
N SER A 105 -4.04 -22.67 -15.57
CA SER A 105 -4.57 -23.60 -16.54
C SER A 105 -4.89 -22.82 -17.82
N SER A 106 -4.43 -23.32 -18.96
CA SER A 106 -4.77 -22.79 -20.28
C SER A 106 -6.29 -22.75 -20.43
N VAL A 107 -6.83 -21.56 -20.68
CA VAL A 107 -8.28 -21.38 -20.87
C VAL A 107 -8.65 -21.99 -22.20
N VAL A 108 -9.51 -23.01 -22.19
CA VAL A 108 -10.04 -23.62 -23.41
C VAL A 108 -11.27 -22.84 -23.86
N LEU A 109 -11.15 -22.11 -24.97
CA LEU A 109 -12.19 -21.27 -25.56
C LEU A 109 -12.78 -21.96 -26.79
N GLU A 110 -13.71 -22.87 -26.61
CA GLU A 110 -14.39 -23.54 -27.73
C GLU A 110 -15.69 -22.82 -28.13
N SER A 111 -16.43 -22.29 -27.16
CA SER A 111 -17.73 -21.61 -27.41
C SER A 111 -17.52 -20.24 -28.07
N PRO A 112 -18.27 -19.93 -29.18
CA PRO A 112 -18.27 -18.60 -29.81
C PRO A 112 -18.70 -17.48 -28.84
N ILE A 113 -19.60 -17.80 -27.87
CA ILE A 113 -20.10 -16.84 -26.87
C ILE A 113 -18.95 -16.53 -25.87
N ALA A 114 -18.21 -17.54 -25.44
CA ALA A 114 -17.05 -17.34 -24.57
C ALA A 114 -15.97 -16.51 -25.25
N LYS A 115 -15.68 -16.79 -26.54
CA LYS A 115 -14.72 -15.98 -27.32
C LYS A 115 -15.09 -14.50 -27.34
N ARG A 116 -16.34 -14.17 -27.62
CA ARG A 116 -16.83 -12.78 -27.60
C ARG A 116 -16.70 -12.12 -26.21
N ALA A 117 -16.95 -12.87 -25.14
CA ALA A 117 -16.77 -12.35 -23.79
C ALA A 117 -15.31 -12.00 -23.50
N PHE A 118 -14.35 -12.83 -23.95
CA PHE A 118 -12.93 -12.56 -23.82
C PHE A 118 -12.45 -11.41 -24.73
N GLU A 119 -12.95 -11.31 -25.97
CA GLU A 119 -12.68 -10.17 -26.86
C GLU A 119 -13.14 -8.85 -26.22
N TYR A 120 -14.35 -8.84 -25.63
CA TYR A 120 -14.85 -7.68 -24.92
C TYR A 120 -14.03 -7.38 -23.65
N ALA A 121 -13.64 -8.40 -22.91
CA ALA A 121 -12.75 -8.25 -21.74
C ALA A 121 -11.40 -7.62 -22.14
N GLU A 122 -10.82 -7.98 -23.26
CA GLU A 122 -9.57 -7.41 -23.77
C GLU A 122 -9.72 -5.93 -24.13
N LEU A 123 -10.86 -5.52 -24.71
CA LEU A 123 -11.15 -4.12 -25.03
C LEU A 123 -11.28 -3.25 -23.74
N VAL A 124 -11.87 -3.79 -22.67
CA VAL A 124 -12.07 -3.02 -21.43
C VAL A 124 -10.86 -3.11 -20.49
N ALA A 125 -9.97 -4.06 -20.69
CA ALA A 125 -8.80 -4.30 -19.85
C ALA A 125 -7.91 -3.05 -19.63
N PRO A 126 -7.60 -2.22 -20.64
CA PRO A 126 -6.76 -1.03 -20.45
C PRO A 126 -7.44 0.10 -19.68
N THR A 127 -8.78 0.03 -19.49
CA THR A 127 -9.53 1.11 -18.81
C THR A 127 -9.43 0.98 -17.29
N THR A 128 -9.72 2.07 -16.57
CA THR A 128 -9.85 2.07 -15.10
C THR A 128 -11.30 1.86 -14.62
N ILE A 129 -12.23 1.71 -15.57
CA ILE A 129 -13.67 1.56 -15.29
C ILE A 129 -13.91 0.24 -14.55
N PRO A 130 -14.79 0.21 -13.52
CA PRO A 130 -15.18 -1.02 -12.86
C PRO A 130 -15.82 -2.01 -13.84
N VAL A 131 -15.44 -3.28 -13.72
CA VAL A 131 -15.97 -4.38 -14.54
C VAL A 131 -16.78 -5.31 -13.66
N MET A 132 -17.98 -5.67 -14.10
CA MET A 132 -18.84 -6.65 -13.42
C MET A 132 -18.96 -7.92 -14.25
N LEU A 133 -18.47 -9.03 -13.69
CA LEU A 133 -18.59 -10.37 -14.26
C LEU A 133 -19.85 -11.05 -13.77
N GLN A 134 -20.73 -11.46 -14.67
CA GLN A 134 -21.98 -12.15 -14.36
C GLN A 134 -21.96 -13.56 -14.97
N GLY A 135 -22.30 -14.56 -14.19
CA GLY A 135 -22.36 -15.94 -14.64
C GLY A 135 -22.62 -16.91 -13.48
N GLU A 136 -23.02 -18.12 -13.78
CA GLU A 136 -23.24 -19.16 -12.77
C GLU A 136 -21.94 -19.52 -12.03
N THR A 137 -22.07 -20.23 -10.91
CA THR A 137 -20.89 -20.74 -10.19
C THR A 137 -20.12 -21.72 -11.08
N GLY A 138 -18.80 -21.59 -11.11
CA GLY A 138 -17.94 -22.48 -11.93
C GLY A 138 -17.77 -22.07 -13.40
N THR A 139 -18.37 -20.96 -13.88
CA THR A 139 -18.20 -20.49 -15.28
C THR A 139 -16.85 -19.83 -15.57
N GLY A 140 -15.93 -19.75 -14.60
CA GLY A 140 -14.60 -19.19 -14.80
C GLY A 140 -14.53 -17.67 -14.62
N LYS A 141 -15.38 -17.07 -13.78
CA LYS A 141 -15.36 -15.62 -13.46
C LYS A 141 -13.99 -15.15 -12.96
N GLU A 142 -13.36 -15.94 -12.10
CA GLU A 142 -12.01 -15.65 -11.57
C GLU A 142 -10.95 -15.68 -12.68
N VAL A 143 -11.02 -16.66 -13.58
CA VAL A 143 -10.12 -16.75 -14.76
C VAL A 143 -10.27 -15.53 -15.65
N MET A 144 -11.51 -15.06 -15.87
CA MET A 144 -11.78 -13.84 -16.63
C MET A 144 -11.22 -12.59 -15.92
N ALA A 145 -11.34 -12.51 -14.59
CA ALA A 145 -10.78 -11.39 -13.81
C ALA A 145 -9.25 -11.34 -13.92
N HIS A 146 -8.58 -12.47 -13.80
CA HIS A 146 -7.14 -12.61 -14.05
C HIS A 146 -6.76 -12.21 -15.48
N PHE A 147 -7.53 -12.64 -16.48
CA PHE A 147 -7.30 -12.25 -17.87
C PHE A 147 -7.38 -10.72 -18.05
N ILE A 148 -8.43 -10.09 -17.52
CA ILE A 148 -8.60 -8.62 -17.57
C ILE A 148 -7.41 -7.92 -16.90
N HIS A 149 -6.97 -8.39 -15.73
CA HIS A 149 -5.81 -7.82 -15.05
C HIS A 149 -4.54 -7.98 -15.88
N SER A 150 -4.26 -9.16 -16.43
CA SER A 150 -3.06 -9.43 -17.23
C SER A 150 -2.96 -8.60 -18.51
N LYS A 151 -4.10 -8.14 -19.05
CA LYS A 151 -4.19 -7.28 -20.24
C LYS A 151 -4.33 -5.79 -19.89
N SER A 152 -4.31 -5.44 -18.61
CA SER A 152 -4.48 -4.06 -18.14
C SER A 152 -3.14 -3.31 -18.05
N ASN A 153 -3.25 -1.98 -17.89
CA ASN A 153 -2.10 -1.13 -17.58
C ASN A 153 -1.48 -1.41 -16.20
N ARG A 154 -2.13 -2.28 -15.39
CA ARG A 154 -1.69 -2.69 -14.04
C ARG A 154 -1.26 -4.16 -13.99
N CYS A 155 -0.92 -4.76 -15.12
CA CYS A 155 -0.55 -6.19 -15.21
C CYS A 155 0.68 -6.59 -14.39
N ASN A 156 1.54 -5.62 -14.05
CA ASN A 156 2.71 -5.82 -13.19
C ASN A 156 2.46 -5.45 -11.72
N GLU A 157 1.27 -4.96 -11.41
CA GLU A 157 0.88 -4.57 -10.06
C GLU A 157 0.16 -5.73 -9.34
N SER A 158 -0.18 -5.52 -8.05
CA SER A 158 -0.88 -6.54 -7.27
C SER A 158 -2.27 -6.86 -7.82
N PHE A 159 -2.60 -8.15 -7.89
CA PHE A 159 -3.96 -8.65 -8.08
C PHE A 159 -4.41 -9.30 -6.77
N ILE A 160 -5.43 -8.73 -6.12
CA ILE A 160 -5.92 -9.19 -4.82
C ILE A 160 -7.32 -9.80 -5.01
N PRO A 161 -7.44 -11.14 -5.09
CA PRO A 161 -8.74 -11.80 -5.16
C PRO A 161 -9.32 -11.94 -3.75
N VAL A 162 -10.61 -11.63 -3.61
CA VAL A 162 -11.36 -11.74 -2.36
C VAL A 162 -12.72 -12.33 -2.65
N ASN A 163 -13.02 -13.46 -2.03
CA ASN A 163 -14.37 -14.00 -2.04
C ASN A 163 -15.15 -13.44 -0.83
N CYS A 164 -16.19 -12.64 -1.11
CA CYS A 164 -17.00 -11.99 -0.07
C CYS A 164 -17.72 -13.01 0.82
N SER A 165 -18.14 -14.16 0.29
CA SER A 165 -18.83 -15.18 1.09
C SER A 165 -17.92 -15.92 2.06
N ALA A 166 -16.60 -15.90 1.85
CA ALA A 166 -15.63 -16.55 2.72
C ALA A 166 -15.30 -15.75 3.99
N ILE A 167 -15.69 -14.46 4.05
CA ILE A 167 -15.40 -13.59 5.18
C ILE A 167 -16.63 -13.49 6.09
N PRO A 168 -16.54 -13.82 7.39
CA PRO A 168 -17.63 -13.59 8.33
C PRO A 168 -18.05 -12.13 8.36
N HIS A 169 -19.38 -11.89 8.38
CA HIS A 169 -19.97 -10.55 8.32
C HIS A 169 -19.35 -9.57 9.33
N GLU A 170 -19.15 -10.00 10.57
CA GLU A 170 -18.62 -9.18 11.67
C GLU A 170 -17.16 -8.77 11.46
N LEU A 171 -16.41 -9.50 10.64
CA LEU A 171 -15.01 -9.24 10.35
C LEU A 171 -14.81 -8.49 9.04
N MET A 172 -15.83 -8.48 8.17
CA MET A 172 -15.72 -8.01 6.80
C MET A 172 -15.24 -6.54 6.74
N GLU A 173 -15.78 -5.68 7.60
CA GLU A 173 -15.38 -4.27 7.65
C GLU A 173 -13.89 -4.12 8.00
N ALA A 174 -13.44 -4.85 9.01
CA ALA A 174 -12.04 -4.82 9.46
C ALA A 174 -11.08 -5.44 8.42
N GLU A 175 -11.52 -6.47 7.69
CA GLU A 175 -10.73 -7.08 6.60
C GLU A 175 -10.62 -6.13 5.41
N PHE A 176 -11.70 -5.48 4.97
CA PHE A 176 -11.68 -4.58 3.82
C PHE A 176 -10.94 -3.28 4.10
N PHE A 177 -11.26 -2.61 5.21
CA PHE A 177 -10.79 -1.23 5.49
C PHE A 177 -9.69 -1.16 6.55
N GLY A 178 -9.36 -2.29 7.19
CA GLY A 178 -8.44 -2.31 8.30
C GLY A 178 -9.01 -1.61 9.55
N TYR A 179 -8.22 -1.59 10.61
CA TYR A 179 -8.60 -0.93 11.85
C TYR A 179 -7.46 -0.13 12.47
N ALA A 180 -7.81 0.93 13.20
CA ALA A 180 -6.86 1.76 13.92
C ALA A 180 -6.44 1.09 15.25
N LYS A 181 -5.34 1.55 15.82
CA LYS A 181 -4.86 1.12 17.14
C LYS A 181 -5.96 1.28 18.18
N GLY A 182 -6.26 0.21 18.91
CA GLY A 182 -7.20 0.25 20.05
C GLY A 182 -8.66 0.43 19.68
N SER A 183 -9.07 0.15 18.44
CA SER A 183 -10.45 0.33 17.96
C SER A 183 -11.47 -0.59 18.61
N PHE A 184 -11.07 -1.77 19.11
CA PHE A 184 -11.93 -2.70 19.86
C PHE A 184 -11.11 -3.60 20.78
N THR A 185 -11.79 -4.30 21.71
CA THR A 185 -11.17 -5.28 22.62
C THR A 185 -10.59 -6.44 21.83
N GLY A 186 -9.26 -6.61 21.88
CA GLY A 186 -8.54 -7.63 21.07
C GLY A 186 -7.90 -7.09 19.81
N ALA A 187 -8.08 -5.82 19.47
CA ALA A 187 -7.38 -5.19 18.36
C ALA A 187 -5.86 -5.17 18.59
N ASN A 188 -5.11 -5.43 17.54
CA ASN A 188 -3.64 -5.40 17.59
C ASN A 188 -3.15 -4.00 18.04
N ARG A 189 -2.11 -3.94 18.88
CA ARG A 189 -1.58 -2.68 19.43
C ARG A 189 -1.13 -1.67 18.37
N ASP A 190 -0.84 -2.14 17.16
CA ASP A 190 -0.36 -1.32 16.04
C ASP A 190 -1.44 -1.05 14.97
N GLY A 191 -2.69 -1.53 15.17
CA GLY A 191 -3.72 -1.53 14.13
C GLY A 191 -3.45 -2.60 13.05
N ARG A 192 -4.28 -2.62 11.99
CA ARG A 192 -4.13 -3.55 10.85
C ARG A 192 -4.50 -2.87 9.54
N PHE A 193 -3.73 -3.16 8.49
CA PHE A 193 -4.06 -2.78 7.13
C PHE A 193 -5.18 -3.65 6.59
N GLY A 194 -6.06 -3.05 5.78
CA GLY A 194 -7.14 -3.75 5.10
C GLY A 194 -6.78 -4.16 3.67
N ILE A 195 -7.73 -4.85 3.03
CA ILE A 195 -7.63 -5.31 1.64
C ILE A 195 -7.41 -4.12 0.69
N PHE A 196 -8.07 -2.97 0.92
CA PHE A 196 -7.87 -1.77 0.09
C PHE A 196 -6.47 -1.19 0.21
N ASP A 197 -5.84 -1.25 1.39
CA ASP A 197 -4.43 -0.86 1.53
C ASP A 197 -3.51 -1.79 0.70
N MET A 198 -3.78 -3.11 0.69
CA MET A 198 -2.99 -4.11 -0.04
C MET A 198 -3.16 -4.02 -1.55
N ALA A 199 -4.36 -3.65 -2.01
CA ALA A 199 -4.70 -3.53 -3.42
C ALA A 199 -4.31 -2.16 -4.01
N ASN A 200 -3.72 -1.26 -3.21
CA ASN A 200 -3.37 0.08 -3.66
C ASN A 200 -2.41 0.04 -4.86
N HIS A 201 -2.72 0.84 -5.89
CA HIS A 201 -2.12 0.86 -7.23
C HIS A 201 -2.35 -0.41 -8.08
N GLY A 202 -2.95 -1.46 -7.50
CA GLY A 202 -3.24 -2.74 -8.15
C GLY A 202 -4.69 -2.89 -8.59
N THR A 203 -5.13 -4.16 -8.62
CA THR A 203 -6.48 -4.58 -8.95
C THR A 203 -7.07 -5.39 -7.79
N LEU A 204 -8.26 -5.02 -7.35
CA LEU A 204 -9.05 -5.78 -6.38
C LEU A 204 -10.16 -6.53 -7.13
N PHE A 205 -10.17 -7.84 -7.00
CA PHE A 205 -11.24 -8.68 -7.51
C PHE A 205 -12.15 -9.12 -6.36
N LEU A 206 -13.42 -8.72 -6.42
CA LEU A 206 -14.45 -9.06 -5.44
C LEU A 206 -15.38 -10.13 -6.03
N ASP A 207 -15.16 -11.38 -5.65
CA ASP A 207 -16.09 -12.44 -6.02
C ASP A 207 -17.27 -12.48 -5.06
N GLU A 208 -18.42 -12.90 -5.58
CA GLU A 208 -19.69 -12.95 -4.86
C GLU A 208 -20.06 -11.61 -4.19
N VAL A 209 -19.92 -10.50 -4.95
CA VAL A 209 -20.18 -9.15 -4.44
C VAL A 209 -21.61 -8.93 -3.90
N GLY A 210 -22.55 -9.77 -4.32
CA GLY A 210 -23.93 -9.79 -3.78
C GLY A 210 -24.02 -10.21 -2.31
N GLU A 211 -22.97 -10.80 -1.73
CA GLU A 211 -22.90 -11.17 -0.32
C GLU A 211 -22.44 -10.02 0.59
N LEU A 212 -22.11 -8.85 0.01
CA LEU A 212 -21.71 -7.68 0.80
C LEU A 212 -22.85 -7.19 1.68
N PRO A 213 -22.64 -7.08 3.00
CA PRO A 213 -23.60 -6.52 3.93
C PRO A 213 -24.00 -5.09 3.55
N LEU A 214 -25.27 -4.76 3.83
CA LEU A 214 -25.84 -3.47 3.44
C LEU A 214 -25.13 -2.27 4.07
N ASP A 215 -24.60 -2.42 5.27
CA ASP A 215 -23.81 -1.41 6.00
C ASP A 215 -22.42 -1.18 5.44
N LEU A 216 -21.85 -2.14 4.71
CA LEU A 216 -20.55 -1.99 4.03
C LEU A 216 -20.66 -1.36 2.65
N GLN A 217 -21.81 -1.50 1.99
CA GLN A 217 -22.01 -1.01 0.64
C GLN A 217 -21.75 0.51 0.48
N PRO A 218 -22.16 1.40 1.42
CA PRO A 218 -21.82 2.83 1.35
C PRO A 218 -20.32 3.10 1.45
N LYS A 219 -19.56 2.26 2.16
CA LYS A 219 -18.11 2.42 2.30
C LYS A 219 -17.39 2.03 1.02
N LEU A 220 -17.83 0.92 0.40
CA LEU A 220 -17.35 0.52 -0.93
C LEU A 220 -17.66 1.59 -1.99
N LEU A 221 -18.87 2.16 -1.96
CA LEU A 221 -19.24 3.24 -2.88
C LEU A 221 -18.31 4.44 -2.77
N ARG A 222 -17.94 4.86 -1.55
CA ARG A 222 -16.98 5.95 -1.34
C ARG A 222 -15.61 5.66 -1.94
N VAL A 223 -15.14 4.42 -1.88
CA VAL A 223 -13.87 4.04 -2.53
C VAL A 223 -13.99 4.14 -4.05
N LEU A 224 -15.11 3.68 -4.62
CA LEU A 224 -15.37 3.73 -6.06
C LEU A 224 -15.53 5.16 -6.62
N GLU A 225 -16.04 6.10 -5.81
CA GLU A 225 -16.28 7.48 -6.22
C GLU A 225 -15.06 8.38 -5.97
N ASN A 226 -14.51 8.29 -4.77
CA ASN A 226 -13.54 9.26 -4.27
C ASN A 226 -12.13 8.67 -4.10
N GLY A 227 -11.94 7.35 -4.30
CA GLY A 227 -10.67 6.68 -4.03
C GLY A 227 -10.24 6.83 -2.55
N SER A 228 -11.21 6.85 -1.61
CA SER A 228 -10.90 7.09 -0.20
C SER A 228 -11.78 6.30 0.75
N PHE A 229 -11.22 5.94 1.91
CA PHE A 229 -11.94 5.27 2.99
C PHE A 229 -11.37 5.67 4.36
N SER A 230 -12.08 5.31 5.45
CA SER A 230 -11.56 5.43 6.82
C SER A 230 -11.48 4.05 7.45
N ARG A 231 -10.44 3.81 8.26
CA ARG A 231 -10.29 2.57 9.02
C ARG A 231 -11.29 2.49 10.15
N VAL A 232 -11.65 1.27 10.55
CA VAL A 232 -12.50 1.05 11.72
C VAL A 232 -11.88 1.74 12.94
N GLY A 233 -12.68 2.54 13.65
CA GLY A 233 -12.23 3.31 14.80
C GLY A 233 -11.37 4.55 14.49
N SER A 234 -11.33 5.00 13.23
CA SER A 234 -10.61 6.21 12.84
C SER A 234 -11.47 7.14 11.98
N THR A 235 -11.29 8.44 12.17
CA THR A 235 -11.88 9.50 11.31
C THR A 235 -10.92 9.95 10.22
N VAL A 236 -9.68 9.46 10.22
CA VAL A 236 -8.66 9.84 9.23
C VAL A 236 -8.95 9.14 7.91
N GLN A 237 -9.11 9.93 6.86
CA GLN A 237 -9.28 9.39 5.51
C GLN A 237 -7.95 8.89 4.94
N GLN A 238 -8.01 7.71 4.31
CA GLN A 238 -6.93 7.12 3.54
C GLN A 238 -7.28 7.23 2.06
N SER A 239 -6.33 7.64 1.24
CA SER A 239 -6.50 7.67 -0.23
C SER A 239 -5.93 6.39 -0.83
N VAL A 240 -6.65 5.82 -1.81
CA VAL A 240 -6.23 4.64 -2.56
C VAL A 240 -6.57 4.77 -4.03
N ASP A 241 -5.72 4.23 -4.87
CA ASP A 241 -5.93 4.08 -6.31
C ASP A 241 -6.03 2.58 -6.65
N VAL A 242 -7.28 2.07 -6.70
CA VAL A 242 -7.54 0.64 -6.89
C VAL A 242 -8.48 0.45 -8.07
N ARG A 243 -8.10 -0.42 -9.01
CA ARG A 243 -9.02 -0.91 -10.03
C ARG A 243 -9.91 -1.99 -9.45
N ILE A 244 -11.23 -1.88 -9.64
CA ILE A 244 -12.21 -2.84 -9.12
C ILE A 244 -12.73 -3.73 -10.26
N ILE A 245 -12.67 -5.04 -10.05
CA ILE A 245 -13.37 -6.05 -10.84
C ILE A 245 -14.28 -6.78 -9.85
N THR A 246 -15.55 -6.95 -10.17
CA THR A 246 -16.51 -7.68 -9.33
C THR A 246 -17.07 -8.88 -10.06
N ALA A 247 -17.49 -9.89 -9.33
CA ALA A 247 -18.19 -11.04 -9.87
C ALA A 247 -19.41 -11.39 -9.01
N THR A 248 -20.43 -11.92 -9.66
CA THR A 248 -21.64 -12.41 -8.99
C THR A 248 -22.38 -13.44 -9.84
N ASN A 249 -23.02 -14.41 -9.18
CA ASN A 249 -24.02 -15.31 -9.76
C ASN A 249 -25.44 -14.83 -9.47
N ARG A 250 -25.62 -13.81 -8.60
CA ARG A 250 -26.92 -13.27 -8.23
C ARG A 250 -27.39 -12.17 -9.18
N ASN A 251 -28.69 -12.00 -9.30
CA ASN A 251 -29.26 -10.84 -9.97
C ASN A 251 -29.27 -9.65 -9.01
N LEU A 252 -28.25 -8.79 -9.10
CA LEU A 252 -28.15 -7.61 -8.23
C LEU A 252 -29.31 -6.63 -8.44
N LYS A 253 -29.96 -6.61 -9.62
CA LYS A 253 -31.13 -5.76 -9.86
C LYS A 253 -32.33 -6.18 -9.01
N ASP A 254 -32.59 -7.49 -8.93
CA ASP A 254 -33.64 -8.01 -8.06
C ASP A 254 -33.31 -7.72 -6.58
N MET A 255 -32.03 -7.78 -6.19
CA MET A 255 -31.59 -7.44 -4.84
C MET A 255 -31.78 -5.96 -4.50
N VAL A 256 -31.66 -5.06 -5.48
CA VAL A 256 -31.97 -3.63 -5.32
C VAL A 256 -33.47 -3.46 -5.08
N GLU A 257 -34.33 -4.13 -5.87
CA GLU A 257 -35.79 -4.09 -5.70
C GLU A 257 -36.23 -4.63 -4.33
N GLN A 258 -35.53 -5.62 -3.79
CA GLN A 258 -35.72 -6.18 -2.45
C GLN A 258 -35.13 -5.36 -1.31
N GLY A 259 -34.38 -4.30 -1.60
CA GLY A 259 -33.71 -3.47 -0.62
C GLY A 259 -32.46 -4.12 0.06
N SER A 260 -31.98 -5.25 -0.47
CA SER A 260 -30.77 -5.96 0.04
C SER A 260 -29.47 -5.52 -0.63
N PHE A 261 -29.57 -4.73 -1.69
CA PHE A 261 -28.42 -4.10 -2.36
C PHE A 261 -28.77 -2.64 -2.70
N ARG A 262 -27.80 -1.73 -2.56
CA ARG A 262 -28.02 -0.30 -2.85
C ARG A 262 -28.01 -0.05 -4.34
N GLU A 263 -28.94 0.75 -4.80
CA GLU A 263 -29.09 1.14 -6.21
C GLU A 263 -27.86 1.95 -6.71
N ASP A 264 -27.37 2.89 -5.90
CA ASP A 264 -26.21 3.72 -6.24
C ASP A 264 -24.94 2.87 -6.45
N LEU A 265 -24.68 1.91 -5.58
CA LEU A 265 -23.57 0.98 -5.72
C LEU A 265 -23.74 0.08 -6.94
N TYR A 266 -24.96 -0.43 -7.18
CA TYR A 266 -25.24 -1.26 -8.36
C TYR A 266 -24.84 -0.55 -9.65
N TYR A 267 -25.29 0.68 -9.88
CA TYR A 267 -24.93 1.41 -11.09
C TYR A 267 -23.44 1.71 -11.20
N ARG A 268 -22.77 1.94 -10.09
CA ARG A 268 -21.32 2.20 -10.09
C ARG A 268 -20.52 0.95 -10.43
N LEU A 269 -20.92 -0.23 -9.96
CA LEU A 269 -20.27 -1.51 -10.26
C LEU A 269 -20.62 -2.02 -11.66
N ASN A 270 -21.88 -1.82 -12.11
CA ASN A 270 -22.38 -2.30 -13.38
C ASN A 270 -22.04 -1.38 -14.56
N ALA A 271 -20.92 -0.66 -14.49
CA ALA A 271 -20.49 0.24 -15.56
C ALA A 271 -20.07 -0.52 -16.82
N MET A 272 -19.38 -1.65 -16.69
CA MET A 272 -18.98 -2.55 -17.78
C MET A 272 -19.36 -3.99 -17.43
N PRO A 273 -20.61 -4.43 -17.70
CA PRO A 273 -21.02 -5.80 -17.45
C PRO A 273 -20.49 -6.76 -18.53
N ILE A 274 -19.92 -7.90 -18.07
CA ILE A 274 -19.53 -9.02 -18.92
C ILE A 274 -20.27 -10.26 -18.45
N ARG A 275 -21.06 -10.85 -19.32
CA ARG A 275 -21.73 -12.13 -19.06
C ARG A 275 -20.86 -13.28 -19.53
N ILE A 276 -20.59 -14.21 -18.63
CA ILE A 276 -19.85 -15.44 -18.89
C ILE A 276 -20.88 -16.56 -19.03
N PRO A 277 -20.86 -17.29 -20.15
CA PRO A 277 -21.86 -18.31 -20.46
C PRO A 277 -21.79 -19.52 -19.54
#